data_606db8d58ae7a40bdd98132581507654
#
_entry.id   606db8d58ae7a40bdd98132581507654
#
_cell.length_a   1.000
_cell.length_b   1.000
_cell.length_c   1.000
_cell.angle_alpha   90.00
_cell.angle_beta   90.00
_cell.angle_gamma   90.00
#
_symmetry.space_group_name_H-M   'P 1'
#
loop_
_entity.id
_entity.type
_entity.pdbx_description
1 polymer ?
#
loop_
_entity_poly.entity_id
_entity_poly.type
_entity_poly.pdbx_seq_one_letter_code
_entity_poly.pdbx_strand_id
1 'polypeptide(L)'
;VTVGQRTSVAATTTLVQISVRSSQSRFNARAAGLLLGFVADRAFADPGRFHPVAGFGTAAIALQKMSYRDSRGAGTLHVAVLLAGTAGLGLAAEAASRRAGWVAVTGTTAIATWAVLGGTSLARTGIDMAARLEASQVDGDLTTARELLPSLCGRDPSVLGEEGLTRAALESVAENTSDATVGAVFWGAIAGVPGLFVYRAANTLDAMIGYRSEKYLRFGWAAARFDDLVNIVPARLTGALTAACAPVVGGSVQESLAAWKRDAAAHPSPNAGVAEASAAGALGISLGGRTEYAHGVEMRPVLGRGPVPTPNDLRRTARLSSAVQISAAVVSAGISAGIAVSIGKFGFLRRERH
;
A
#
# COMPACT_ATOMS: atom_id res chain seq x y z
N VAL A 1 -24.09 20.65 53.12
CA VAL A 1 -23.49 19.50 52.40
C VAL A 1 -23.74 19.58 50.87
N THR A 2 -23.59 20.75 50.19
CA THR A 2 -23.97 20.83 48.76
C THR A 2 -23.02 21.63 47.89
N VAL A 3 -21.96 22.23 48.41
CA VAL A 3 -21.02 23.06 47.62
C VAL A 3 -19.86 22.20 47.05
N GLY A 4 -19.36 21.21 47.77
CA GLY A 4 -18.24 20.37 47.37
C GLY A 4 -18.54 19.38 46.22
N GLN A 5 -19.78 18.91 46.08
CA GLN A 5 -20.15 17.99 44.97
C GLN A 5 -20.29 18.69 43.61
N ARG A 6 -20.76 19.95 43.59
CA ARG A 6 -20.90 20.72 42.34
C ARG A 6 -19.55 21.10 41.72
N THR A 7 -18.55 21.39 42.53
CA THR A 7 -17.18 21.71 42.04
C THR A 7 -16.45 20.50 41.46
N SER A 8 -16.64 19.31 42.07
CA SER A 8 -16.06 18.05 41.58
C SER A 8 -16.66 17.64 40.22
N VAL A 9 -17.97 17.74 40.03
CA VAL A 9 -18.64 17.41 38.78
C VAL A 9 -18.26 18.39 37.67
N ALA A 10 -18.15 19.69 37.95
CA ALA A 10 -17.76 20.69 36.98
C ALA A 10 -16.29 20.48 36.52
N ALA A 11 -15.36 20.17 37.43
CA ALA A 11 -13.94 19.91 37.11
C ALA A 11 -13.81 18.64 36.26
N THR A 12 -14.50 17.55 36.61
CA THR A 12 -14.50 16.31 35.84
C THR A 12 -15.11 16.53 34.45
N THR A 13 -16.16 17.34 34.34
CA THR A 13 -16.79 17.73 33.07
C THR A 13 -15.84 18.49 32.16
N THR A 14 -15.11 19.44 32.70
CA THR A 14 -14.13 20.25 31.93
C THR A 14 -12.96 19.40 31.44
N LEU A 15 -12.39 18.52 32.26
CA LEU A 15 -11.29 17.63 31.88
C LEU A 15 -11.67 16.66 30.75
N VAL A 16 -12.89 16.09 30.80
CA VAL A 16 -13.38 15.21 29.72
C VAL A 16 -13.62 15.99 28.42
N GLN A 17 -14.14 17.22 28.49
CA GLN A 17 -14.30 18.07 27.29
C GLN A 17 -12.96 18.46 26.66
N ILE A 18 -11.95 18.77 27.47
CA ILE A 18 -10.61 19.05 27.00
C ILE A 18 -10.01 17.81 26.33
N SER A 19 -10.17 16.63 26.93
CA SER A 19 -9.68 15.35 26.40
C SER A 19 -10.35 14.99 25.07
N VAL A 20 -11.67 15.15 24.95
CA VAL A 20 -12.41 14.86 23.70
C VAL A 20 -12.01 15.84 22.58
N ARG A 21 -11.95 17.14 22.87
CA ARG A 21 -11.51 18.15 21.89
C ARG A 21 -10.06 17.92 21.44
N SER A 22 -9.19 17.56 22.36
CA SER A 22 -7.78 17.24 22.03
C SER A 22 -7.65 15.99 21.15
N SER A 23 -8.48 14.97 21.37
CA SER A 23 -8.52 13.77 20.52
C SER A 23 -9.03 14.10 19.12
N GLN A 24 -10.13 14.85 19.01
CA GLN A 24 -10.71 15.25 17.72
C GLN A 24 -9.73 16.09 16.88
N SER A 25 -9.04 17.04 17.51
CA SER A 25 -8.03 17.84 16.81
C SER A 25 -6.86 17.00 16.28
N ARG A 26 -6.47 15.94 16.99
CA ARG A 26 -5.39 15.04 16.58
C ARG A 26 -5.73 14.20 15.35
N PHE A 27 -6.93 13.63 15.29
CA PHE A 27 -7.36 12.84 14.13
C PHE A 27 -7.57 13.73 12.90
N ASN A 28 -8.03 14.97 13.08
CA ASN A 28 -8.11 15.93 11.99
C ASN A 28 -6.70 16.34 11.50
N ALA A 29 -5.75 16.53 12.41
CA ALA A 29 -4.35 16.80 12.08
C ALA A 29 -3.70 15.62 11.33
N ARG A 30 -4.00 14.36 11.74
CA ARG A 30 -3.58 13.15 11.04
C ARG A 30 -4.19 13.09 9.64
N ALA A 31 -5.49 13.30 9.50
CA ALA A 31 -6.15 13.33 8.19
C ALA A 31 -5.53 14.36 7.24
N ALA A 32 -5.29 15.58 7.73
CA ALA A 32 -4.60 16.63 6.98
C ALA A 32 -3.17 16.20 6.61
N GLY A 33 -2.43 15.58 7.54
CA GLY A 33 -1.08 15.06 7.30
C GLY A 33 -1.04 13.99 6.22
N LEU A 34 -1.99 13.04 6.21
CA LEU A 34 -2.10 12.01 5.16
C LEU A 34 -2.31 12.65 3.78
N LEU A 35 -3.22 13.62 3.68
CA LEU A 35 -3.47 14.31 2.42
C LEU A 35 -2.26 15.13 1.96
N LEU A 36 -1.62 15.87 2.85
CA LEU A 36 -0.43 16.65 2.52
C LEU A 36 0.75 15.76 2.09
N GLY A 37 0.96 14.63 2.78
CA GLY A 37 1.99 13.65 2.41
C GLY A 37 1.70 13.01 1.05
N PHE A 38 0.43 12.70 0.75
CA PHE A 38 0.02 12.22 -0.57
C PHE A 38 0.26 13.29 -1.65
N VAL A 39 -0.08 14.55 -1.39
CA VAL A 39 0.20 15.66 -2.32
C VAL A 39 1.72 15.82 -2.52
N ALA A 40 2.53 15.65 -1.47
CA ALA A 40 3.98 15.67 -1.58
C ALA A 40 4.51 14.54 -2.48
N ASP A 41 3.96 13.31 -2.35
CA ASP A 41 4.29 12.19 -3.27
C ASP A 41 3.94 12.56 -4.72
N ARG A 42 2.76 13.16 -4.96
CA ARG A 42 2.35 13.58 -6.30
C ARG A 42 3.25 14.66 -6.89
N ALA A 43 3.76 15.57 -6.08
CA ALA A 43 4.60 16.68 -6.50
C ALA A 43 6.06 16.29 -6.71
N PHE A 44 6.62 15.55 -5.77
CA PHE A 44 8.06 15.28 -5.69
C PHE A 44 8.45 13.86 -6.06
N ALA A 45 7.49 12.90 -6.04
CA ALA A 45 7.75 11.46 -6.16
C ALA A 45 8.75 10.96 -5.09
N ASP A 46 9.40 9.83 -5.34
CA ASP A 46 10.39 9.26 -4.44
C ASP A 46 11.69 10.07 -4.47
N PRO A 47 12.32 10.31 -3.31
CA PRO A 47 13.62 10.96 -3.27
C PRO A 47 14.70 10.07 -3.93
N GLY A 48 15.42 10.62 -4.92
CA GLY A 48 16.45 9.88 -5.64
C GLY A 48 17.70 9.53 -4.80
N ARG A 49 17.84 10.13 -3.62
CA ARG A 49 18.92 9.87 -2.66
C ARG A 49 18.37 9.82 -1.24
N PHE A 50 18.99 9.00 -0.38
CA PHE A 50 18.60 8.84 1.03
C PHE A 50 17.15 8.38 1.22
N HIS A 51 16.66 7.54 0.31
CA HIS A 51 15.29 7.02 0.39
C HIS A 51 15.10 6.22 1.69
N PRO A 52 14.13 6.58 2.57
CA PRO A 52 13.98 5.93 3.87
C PRO A 52 13.72 4.43 3.79
N VAL A 53 12.96 3.98 2.79
CA VAL A 53 12.67 2.55 2.55
C VAL A 53 13.93 1.80 2.13
N ALA A 54 14.80 2.40 1.29
CA ALA A 54 16.08 1.80 0.93
C ALA A 54 17.02 1.71 2.15
N GLY A 55 17.00 2.73 3.02
CA GLY A 55 17.70 2.71 4.30
C GLY A 55 17.24 1.58 5.21
N PHE A 56 15.91 1.37 5.31
CA PHE A 56 15.34 0.22 6.02
C PHE A 56 15.79 -1.12 5.39
N GLY A 57 15.75 -1.25 4.07
CA GLY A 57 16.23 -2.44 3.37
C GLY A 57 17.69 -2.74 3.66
N THR A 58 18.56 -1.71 3.69
CA THR A 58 19.97 -1.86 4.07
C THR A 58 20.13 -2.36 5.51
N ALA A 59 19.35 -1.83 6.45
CA ALA A 59 19.36 -2.29 7.85
C ALA A 59 18.86 -3.73 7.96
N ALA A 60 17.82 -4.11 7.22
CA ALA A 60 17.29 -5.47 7.17
C ALA A 60 18.35 -6.45 6.64
N ILE A 61 19.07 -6.12 5.57
CA ILE A 61 20.18 -6.94 5.04
C ILE A 61 21.30 -7.09 6.09
N ALA A 62 21.67 -6.01 6.77
CA ALA A 62 22.70 -6.05 7.80
C ALA A 62 22.30 -6.98 8.96
N LEU A 63 21.07 -6.86 9.44
CA LEU A 63 20.55 -7.76 10.48
C LEU A 63 20.44 -9.22 9.98
N GLN A 64 20.04 -9.43 8.72
CA GLN A 64 19.94 -10.75 8.13
C GLN A 64 21.29 -11.48 8.13
N LYS A 65 22.40 -10.81 7.85
CA LYS A 65 23.74 -11.41 7.89
C LYS A 65 24.07 -12.04 9.26
N MET A 66 23.50 -11.48 10.33
CA MET A 66 23.72 -11.95 11.69
C MET A 66 22.68 -12.97 12.16
N SER A 67 21.44 -12.86 11.69
CA SER A 67 20.28 -13.61 12.16
C SER A 67 19.89 -14.78 11.27
N TYR A 68 20.41 -14.85 10.02
CA TYR A 68 20.01 -15.85 9.06
C TYR A 68 20.35 -17.28 9.56
N ARG A 69 19.32 -18.10 9.61
CA ARG A 69 19.39 -19.57 9.74
C ARG A 69 18.21 -20.11 8.93
N ASP A 70 18.38 -21.26 8.29
CA ASP A 70 17.29 -21.89 7.54
C ASP A 70 16.25 -22.47 8.50
N SER A 71 15.51 -21.56 9.16
CA SER A 71 14.42 -21.93 10.07
C SER A 71 13.35 -20.84 10.13
N ARG A 72 12.09 -21.25 10.33
CA ARG A 72 10.97 -20.32 10.54
C ARG A 72 11.16 -19.46 11.79
N GLY A 73 11.69 -20.05 12.88
CA GLY A 73 11.91 -19.32 14.15
C GLY A 73 12.90 -18.15 13.99
N ALA A 74 14.02 -18.37 13.30
CA ALA A 74 14.99 -17.31 13.02
C ALA A 74 14.40 -16.20 12.14
N GLY A 75 13.65 -16.59 11.10
CA GLY A 75 12.95 -15.62 10.24
C GLY A 75 11.87 -14.84 10.99
N THR A 76 11.08 -15.49 11.83
CA THR A 76 10.08 -14.81 12.65
C THR A 76 10.71 -13.81 13.61
N LEU A 77 11.82 -14.16 14.28
CA LEU A 77 12.54 -13.24 15.14
C LEU A 77 13.11 -12.06 14.35
N HIS A 78 13.70 -12.30 13.18
CA HIS A 78 14.22 -11.26 12.29
C HIS A 78 13.12 -10.24 11.90
N VAL A 79 11.97 -10.73 11.43
CA VAL A 79 10.82 -9.90 11.07
C VAL A 79 10.28 -9.15 12.28
N ALA A 80 10.11 -9.82 13.42
CA ALA A 80 9.59 -9.21 14.66
C ALA A 80 10.47 -8.07 15.15
N VAL A 81 11.81 -8.24 15.16
CA VAL A 81 12.75 -7.20 15.57
C VAL A 81 12.65 -5.97 14.67
N LEU A 82 12.62 -6.16 13.34
CA LEU A 82 12.53 -5.05 12.39
C LEU A 82 11.18 -4.32 12.48
N LEU A 83 10.07 -5.05 12.57
CA LEU A 83 8.75 -4.45 12.74
C LEU A 83 8.59 -3.74 14.08
N ALA A 84 9.12 -4.31 15.18
CA ALA A 84 9.12 -3.66 16.48
C ALA A 84 9.97 -2.37 16.48
N GLY A 85 11.13 -2.39 15.83
CA GLY A 85 11.98 -1.21 15.66
C GLY A 85 11.26 -0.08 14.89
N THR A 86 10.62 -0.41 13.78
CA THR A 86 9.86 0.58 12.99
C THR A 86 8.61 1.08 13.72
N ALA A 87 7.91 0.20 14.44
CA ALA A 87 6.79 0.58 15.31
C ALA A 87 7.25 1.55 16.40
N GLY A 88 8.36 1.22 17.09
CA GLY A 88 8.97 2.06 18.13
C GLY A 88 9.36 3.44 17.61
N LEU A 89 10.00 3.51 16.44
CA LEU A 89 10.34 4.77 15.78
C LEU A 89 9.08 5.61 15.48
N GLY A 90 8.05 4.97 14.91
CA GLY A 90 6.79 5.63 14.62
C GLY A 90 6.08 6.14 15.87
N LEU A 91 6.05 5.35 16.96
CA LEU A 91 5.48 5.75 18.24
C LEU A 91 6.25 6.91 18.86
N ALA A 92 7.57 6.90 18.80
CA ALA A 92 8.42 7.99 19.31
C ALA A 92 8.20 9.30 18.54
N ALA A 93 8.14 9.24 17.20
CA ALA A 93 7.87 10.39 16.35
C ALA A 93 6.47 10.96 16.62
N GLU A 94 5.46 10.11 16.74
CA GLU A 94 4.08 10.52 17.06
C GLU A 94 3.98 11.10 18.49
N ALA A 95 4.66 10.53 19.48
CA ALA A 95 4.67 11.03 20.84
C ALA A 95 5.36 12.40 20.94
N ALA A 96 6.47 12.60 20.23
CA ALA A 96 7.16 13.89 20.16
C ALA A 96 6.29 14.97 19.49
N SER A 97 5.67 14.65 18.34
CA SER A 97 4.80 15.58 17.61
C SER A 97 3.56 15.99 18.42
N ARG A 98 3.00 15.05 19.20
CA ARG A 98 1.84 15.34 20.08
C ARG A 98 2.15 16.38 21.16
N ARG A 99 3.41 16.41 21.69
CA ARG A 99 3.86 17.40 22.66
C ARG A 99 4.02 18.79 22.04
N ALA A 100 4.37 18.85 20.75
CA ALA A 100 4.58 20.10 20.02
C ALA A 100 3.29 20.67 19.36
N GLY A 101 2.15 19.97 19.47
CA GLY A 101 0.84 20.46 19.04
C GLY A 101 0.39 19.94 17.67
N TRP A 102 -0.80 20.39 17.24
CA TRP A 102 -1.47 19.86 16.04
C TRP A 102 -0.70 20.09 14.73
N VAL A 103 0.02 21.21 14.61
CA VAL A 103 0.87 21.51 13.43
C VAL A 103 1.97 20.48 13.30
N ALA A 104 2.64 20.15 14.41
CA ALA A 104 3.68 19.13 14.43
C ALA A 104 3.13 17.74 14.11
N VAL A 105 1.94 17.37 14.61
CA VAL A 105 1.26 16.10 14.24
C VAL A 105 1.00 16.07 12.74
N THR A 106 0.45 17.14 12.16
CA THR A 106 0.20 17.24 10.72
C THR A 106 1.51 17.10 9.92
N GLY A 107 2.54 17.85 10.27
CA GLY A 107 3.84 17.83 9.57
C GLY A 107 4.53 16.48 9.67
N THR A 108 4.58 15.87 10.88
CA THR A 108 5.19 14.54 11.07
C THR A 108 4.43 13.47 10.28
N THR A 109 3.09 13.51 10.30
CA THR A 109 2.28 12.57 9.50
C THR A 109 2.50 12.79 8.01
N ALA A 110 2.59 14.04 7.53
CA ALA A 110 2.83 14.36 6.13
C ALA A 110 4.18 13.83 5.64
N ILE A 111 5.25 14.09 6.41
CA ILE A 111 6.59 13.61 6.08
C ILE A 111 6.64 12.08 6.09
N ALA A 112 6.06 11.45 7.13
CA ALA A 112 6.00 10.00 7.22
C ALA A 112 5.23 9.37 6.05
N THR A 113 4.09 9.97 5.67
CA THR A 113 3.29 9.52 4.53
C THR A 113 4.09 9.62 3.24
N TRP A 114 4.67 10.77 2.94
CA TRP A 114 5.51 10.94 1.75
C TRP A 114 6.67 9.95 1.71
N ALA A 115 7.36 9.74 2.85
CA ALA A 115 8.52 8.84 2.95
C ALA A 115 8.20 7.36 2.68
N VAL A 116 6.95 6.93 2.83
CA VAL A 116 6.55 5.52 2.64
C VAL A 116 5.75 5.27 1.36
N LEU A 117 5.21 6.32 0.73
CA LEU A 117 4.51 6.17 -0.55
C LEU A 117 5.51 5.95 -1.70
N GLY A 118 5.04 5.36 -2.77
CA GLY A 118 5.77 5.15 -4.03
C GLY A 118 4.81 5.16 -5.22
N GLY A 119 3.59 5.68 -5.00
CA GLY A 119 2.53 5.59 -5.99
C GLY A 119 2.78 6.42 -7.24
N THR A 120 3.39 7.58 -7.10
CA THR A 120 3.72 8.45 -8.24
C THR A 120 4.83 7.86 -9.09
N SER A 121 5.89 7.32 -8.49
CA SER A 121 6.96 6.62 -9.19
C SER A 121 6.42 5.38 -9.92
N LEU A 122 5.55 4.60 -9.27
CA LEU A 122 4.89 3.44 -9.88
C LEU A 122 4.13 3.82 -11.15
N ALA A 123 3.27 4.84 -11.08
CA ALA A 123 2.48 5.28 -12.24
C ALA A 123 3.37 5.81 -13.38
N ARG A 124 4.42 6.56 -13.05
CA ARG A 124 5.41 7.05 -14.04
C ARG A 124 6.14 5.89 -14.70
N THR A 125 6.63 4.93 -13.93
CA THR A 125 7.31 3.74 -14.48
C THR A 125 6.39 2.93 -15.38
N GLY A 126 5.10 2.80 -15.04
CA GLY A 126 4.11 2.16 -15.91
C GLY A 126 3.93 2.91 -17.24
N ILE A 127 3.91 4.24 -17.22
CA ILE A 127 3.84 5.07 -18.45
C ILE A 127 5.12 4.94 -19.27
N ASP A 128 6.29 4.97 -18.64
CA ASP A 128 7.58 4.83 -19.32
C ASP A 128 7.71 3.45 -19.95
N MET A 129 7.25 2.40 -19.27
CA MET A 129 7.22 1.05 -19.81
C MET A 129 6.32 0.95 -21.05
N ALA A 130 5.13 1.57 -21.00
CA ALA A 130 4.26 1.61 -22.17
C ALA A 130 4.91 2.33 -23.35
N ALA A 131 5.60 3.45 -23.10
CA ALA A 131 6.30 4.19 -24.15
C ALA A 131 7.42 3.38 -24.80
N ARG A 132 8.21 2.63 -24.03
CA ARG A 132 9.27 1.76 -24.53
C ARG A 132 8.72 0.58 -25.34
N LEU A 133 7.61 -0.01 -24.91
CA LEU A 133 6.93 -1.08 -25.64
C LEU A 133 6.30 -0.56 -26.95
N GLU A 134 5.73 0.64 -26.98
CA GLU A 134 5.23 1.27 -28.21
C GLU A 134 6.38 1.58 -29.19
N ALA A 135 7.53 2.03 -28.69
CA ALA A 135 8.71 2.24 -29.55
C ALA A 135 9.19 0.91 -30.15
N SER A 136 9.23 -0.16 -29.36
CA SER A 136 9.65 -1.48 -29.86
C SER A 136 8.75 -2.06 -30.95
N GLN A 137 7.50 -1.62 -31.06
CA GLN A 137 6.61 -2.00 -32.16
C GLN A 137 7.06 -1.43 -33.51
N VAL A 138 7.90 -0.39 -33.50
CA VAL A 138 8.42 0.26 -34.72
C VAL A 138 9.77 -0.31 -35.10
N ASP A 139 10.69 -0.52 -34.15
CA ASP A 139 12.07 -0.94 -34.39
C ASP A 139 12.35 -2.42 -34.09
N GLY A 140 11.42 -3.10 -33.42
CA GLY A 140 11.57 -4.52 -33.00
C GLY A 140 12.50 -4.71 -31.80
N ASP A 141 13.02 -3.64 -31.18
CA ASP A 141 13.98 -3.72 -30.08
C ASP A 141 13.30 -3.62 -28.70
N LEU A 142 13.30 -4.72 -27.94
CA LEU A 142 12.75 -4.82 -26.59
C LEU A 142 13.79 -4.50 -25.50
N THR A 143 15.03 -4.15 -25.84
CA THR A 143 16.13 -3.99 -24.89
C THR A 143 15.79 -2.99 -23.79
N THR A 144 15.32 -1.80 -24.14
CA THR A 144 15.00 -0.76 -23.16
C THR A 144 13.82 -1.10 -22.27
N ALA A 145 12.83 -1.83 -22.79
CA ALA A 145 11.70 -2.33 -22.00
C ALA A 145 12.13 -3.43 -21.01
N ARG A 146 13.01 -4.34 -21.45
CA ARG A 146 13.60 -5.37 -20.59
C ARG A 146 14.45 -4.80 -19.47
N GLU A 147 15.22 -3.75 -19.72
CA GLU A 147 16.00 -3.04 -18.71
C GLU A 147 15.12 -2.38 -17.64
N LEU A 148 13.92 -1.93 -18.01
CA LEU A 148 13.00 -1.26 -17.08
C LEU A 148 12.18 -2.22 -16.22
N LEU A 149 11.82 -3.42 -16.71
CA LEU A 149 10.93 -4.35 -16.02
C LEU A 149 11.36 -4.70 -14.60
N PRO A 150 12.67 -4.89 -14.27
CA PRO A 150 13.10 -5.17 -12.90
C PRO A 150 12.74 -4.09 -11.86
N SER A 151 12.45 -2.87 -12.31
CA SER A 151 11.94 -1.81 -11.41
C SER A 151 10.45 -1.97 -11.03
N LEU A 152 9.73 -2.84 -11.75
CA LEU A 152 8.32 -3.14 -11.51
C LEU A 152 8.14 -4.49 -10.81
N CYS A 153 8.78 -5.54 -11.31
CA CYS A 153 8.62 -6.89 -10.77
C CYS A 153 9.90 -7.73 -10.89
N GLY A 154 9.96 -8.82 -10.11
CA GLY A 154 11.09 -9.74 -10.07
C GLY A 154 11.10 -10.80 -11.18
N ARG A 155 10.33 -10.64 -12.27
CA ARG A 155 10.35 -11.58 -13.40
C ARG A 155 11.61 -11.42 -14.22
N ASP A 156 12.11 -12.51 -14.79
CA ASP A 156 13.24 -12.48 -15.71
C ASP A 156 12.80 -11.86 -17.05
N PRO A 157 13.29 -10.67 -17.40
CA PRO A 157 12.88 -9.99 -18.62
C PRO A 157 13.49 -10.63 -19.88
N SER A 158 14.55 -11.42 -19.76
CA SER A 158 15.32 -11.96 -20.90
C SER A 158 14.51 -12.96 -21.74
N VAL A 159 13.59 -13.68 -21.09
CA VAL A 159 12.73 -14.70 -21.72
C VAL A 159 11.38 -14.17 -22.18
N LEU A 160 11.06 -12.90 -21.89
CA LEU A 160 9.75 -12.32 -22.20
C LEU A 160 9.77 -11.59 -23.56
N GLY A 161 8.78 -11.89 -24.41
CA GLY A 161 8.43 -11.08 -25.56
C GLY A 161 7.56 -9.87 -25.16
N GLU A 162 7.13 -9.08 -26.15
CA GLU A 162 6.35 -7.84 -25.93
C GLU A 162 5.10 -8.08 -25.10
N GLU A 163 4.29 -9.10 -25.43
CA GLU A 163 3.09 -9.46 -24.67
C GLU A 163 3.42 -9.81 -23.22
N GLY A 164 4.48 -10.61 -23.01
CA GLY A 164 4.93 -11.01 -21.67
C GLY A 164 5.39 -9.82 -20.82
N LEU A 165 6.14 -8.89 -21.42
CA LEU A 165 6.59 -7.65 -20.78
C LEU A 165 5.42 -6.74 -20.44
N THR A 166 4.48 -6.54 -21.38
CA THR A 166 3.26 -5.73 -21.17
C THR A 166 2.42 -6.27 -20.02
N ARG A 167 2.16 -7.57 -20.05
CA ARG A 167 1.36 -8.26 -19.01
C ARG A 167 2.04 -8.20 -17.65
N ALA A 168 3.34 -8.50 -17.58
CA ALA A 168 4.12 -8.44 -16.34
C ALA A 168 4.10 -7.04 -15.72
N ALA A 169 4.30 -6.01 -16.53
CA ALA A 169 4.26 -4.63 -16.08
C ALA A 169 2.87 -4.22 -15.60
N LEU A 170 1.81 -4.62 -16.32
CA LEU A 170 0.44 -4.29 -15.97
C LEU A 170 0.00 -4.96 -14.66
N GLU A 171 0.25 -6.26 -14.50
CA GLU A 171 0.00 -6.99 -13.27
C GLU A 171 0.72 -6.33 -12.08
N SER A 172 1.99 -5.95 -12.27
CA SER A 172 2.76 -5.27 -11.24
C SER A 172 2.19 -3.89 -10.88
N VAL A 173 1.78 -3.07 -11.86
CA VAL A 173 1.17 -1.76 -11.57
C VAL A 173 -0.16 -1.94 -10.84
N ALA A 174 -0.97 -2.93 -11.21
CA ALA A 174 -2.24 -3.20 -10.54
C ALA A 174 -2.03 -3.63 -9.08
N GLU A 175 -1.15 -4.59 -8.83
CA GLU A 175 -0.80 -5.10 -7.50
C GLU A 175 -0.19 -4.01 -6.63
N ASN A 176 0.87 -3.35 -7.12
CA ASN A 176 1.59 -2.33 -6.37
C ASN A 176 0.77 -1.03 -6.16
N THR A 177 -0.34 -0.83 -6.84
CA THR A 177 -1.31 0.23 -6.49
C THR A 177 -1.83 0.02 -5.07
N SER A 178 -2.09 -1.23 -4.67
CA SER A 178 -2.42 -1.57 -3.28
C SER A 178 -1.24 -1.29 -2.35
N ASP A 179 -0.09 -1.81 -2.68
CA ASP A 179 1.06 -1.90 -1.79
C ASP A 179 1.81 -0.57 -1.63
N ALA A 180 1.98 0.18 -2.72
CA ALA A 180 2.71 1.44 -2.71
C ALA A 180 1.89 2.62 -2.15
N THR A 181 0.56 2.52 -2.10
CA THR A 181 -0.27 3.65 -1.68
C THR A 181 -1.43 3.23 -0.79
N VAL A 182 -2.37 2.39 -1.26
CA VAL A 182 -3.65 2.15 -0.57
C VAL A 182 -3.42 1.59 0.83
N GLY A 183 -2.57 0.57 0.96
CA GLY A 183 -2.28 -0.06 2.24
C GLY A 183 -1.58 0.90 3.20
N ALA A 184 -0.63 1.70 2.72
CA ALA A 184 0.08 2.66 3.55
C ALA A 184 -0.86 3.74 4.11
N VAL A 185 -1.68 4.40 3.26
CA VAL A 185 -2.59 5.45 3.74
C VAL A 185 -3.72 4.88 4.61
N PHE A 186 -4.19 3.64 4.34
CA PHE A 186 -5.16 2.94 5.17
C PHE A 186 -4.63 2.72 6.60
N TRP A 187 -3.45 2.12 6.74
CA TRP A 187 -2.85 1.89 8.05
C TRP A 187 -2.42 3.18 8.73
N GLY A 188 -2.02 4.18 7.95
CA GLY A 188 -1.80 5.54 8.44
C GLY A 188 -3.04 6.17 9.04
N ALA A 189 -4.21 5.97 8.45
CA ALA A 189 -5.48 6.46 8.97
C ALA A 189 -5.87 5.80 10.30
N ILE A 190 -5.66 4.49 10.42
CA ILE A 190 -6.03 3.70 11.60
C ILE A 190 -5.02 3.87 12.73
N ALA A 191 -3.74 3.67 12.45
CA ALA A 191 -2.68 3.55 13.44
C ALA A 191 -1.65 4.70 13.40
N GLY A 192 -1.84 5.74 12.56
CA GLY A 192 -0.94 6.89 12.49
C GLY A 192 0.43 6.57 11.92
N VAL A 193 1.45 7.30 12.39
CA VAL A 193 2.83 7.13 11.92
C VAL A 193 3.36 5.71 12.15
N PRO A 194 3.09 5.05 13.29
CA PRO A 194 3.44 3.63 13.46
C PRO A 194 2.82 2.73 12.38
N GLY A 195 1.55 2.96 12.03
CA GLY A 195 0.85 2.20 10.99
C GLY A 195 1.50 2.35 9.61
N LEU A 196 1.86 3.58 9.23
CA LEU A 196 2.61 3.88 8.00
C LEU A 196 3.92 3.09 7.93
N PHE A 197 4.71 3.16 8.99
CA PHE A 197 6.05 2.56 9.03
C PHE A 197 6.01 1.04 9.08
N VAL A 198 5.16 0.45 9.93
CA VAL A 198 5.03 -1.01 10.05
C VAL A 198 4.50 -1.62 8.75
N TYR A 199 3.49 -1.01 8.14
CA TYR A 199 2.97 -1.48 6.87
C TYR A 199 4.06 -1.47 5.78
N ARG A 200 4.77 -0.34 5.61
CA ARG A 200 5.82 -0.25 4.60
C ARG A 200 6.99 -1.19 4.87
N ALA A 201 7.35 -1.38 6.14
CA ALA A 201 8.37 -2.34 6.54
C ALA A 201 7.96 -3.78 6.24
N ALA A 202 6.70 -4.17 6.50
CA ALA A 202 6.17 -5.50 6.19
C ALA A 202 6.23 -5.78 4.68
N ASN A 203 5.71 -4.88 3.88
CA ASN A 203 5.73 -4.98 2.41
C ASN A 203 7.17 -5.04 1.86
N THR A 204 8.09 -4.24 2.41
CA THR A 204 9.51 -4.28 2.01
C THR A 204 10.17 -5.62 2.40
N LEU A 205 9.88 -6.16 3.58
CA LEU A 205 10.42 -7.44 4.01
C LEU A 205 9.88 -8.59 3.15
N ASP A 206 8.61 -8.58 2.79
CA ASP A 206 8.05 -9.56 1.87
C ASP A 206 8.76 -9.50 0.51
N ALA A 207 8.90 -8.33 -0.07
CA ALA A 207 9.62 -8.14 -1.33
C ALA A 207 11.08 -8.60 -1.27
N MET A 208 11.75 -8.51 -0.09
CA MET A 208 13.14 -8.91 0.07
C MET A 208 13.35 -10.40 0.35
N ILE A 209 12.48 -11.00 1.15
CA ILE A 209 12.70 -12.37 1.68
C ILE A 209 11.43 -13.25 1.64
N GLY A 210 10.25 -12.72 1.25
CA GLY A 210 8.98 -13.47 1.27
C GLY A 210 8.80 -14.44 0.10
N TYR A 211 9.59 -14.31 -0.96
CA TYR A 211 9.45 -15.16 -2.14
C TYR A 211 9.98 -16.58 -1.92
N ARG A 212 9.37 -17.54 -2.65
CA ARG A 212 9.68 -18.97 -2.54
C ARG A 212 10.98 -19.32 -3.26
N SER A 213 12.12 -19.11 -2.61
CA SER A 213 13.41 -19.64 -3.03
C SER A 213 13.90 -20.66 -2.01
N GLU A 214 14.84 -21.50 -2.39
CA GLU A 214 15.49 -22.47 -1.49
C GLU A 214 16.00 -21.78 -0.22
N LYS A 215 16.62 -20.62 -0.36
CA LYS A 215 17.16 -19.81 0.74
C LYS A 215 16.07 -19.26 1.67
N TYR A 216 14.92 -18.83 1.15
CA TYR A 216 13.94 -18.07 1.93
C TYR A 216 12.65 -18.84 2.25
N LEU A 217 12.50 -20.07 1.77
CA LEU A 217 11.29 -20.88 1.99
C LEU A 217 10.89 -21.01 3.47
N ARG A 218 11.88 -21.09 4.37
CA ARG A 218 11.65 -21.13 5.81
C ARG A 218 11.86 -19.78 6.45
N PHE A 219 12.97 -19.11 6.18
CA PHE A 219 13.33 -17.84 6.79
C PHE A 219 12.33 -16.72 6.44
N GLY A 220 11.90 -16.63 5.19
CA GLY A 220 10.95 -15.59 4.71
C GLY A 220 9.49 -15.85 5.06
N TRP A 221 9.15 -17.04 5.60
CA TRP A 221 7.76 -17.42 5.86
C TRP A 221 6.98 -16.38 6.67
N ALA A 222 7.59 -15.82 7.71
CA ALA A 222 6.91 -14.84 8.57
C ALA A 222 6.68 -13.49 7.86
N ALA A 223 7.62 -13.06 7.00
CA ALA A 223 7.45 -11.85 6.18
C ALA A 223 6.25 -12.00 5.25
N ALA A 224 6.21 -13.09 4.46
CA ALA A 224 5.11 -13.36 3.54
C ALA A 224 3.74 -13.45 4.24
N ARG A 225 3.67 -14.15 5.38
CA ARG A 225 2.40 -14.31 6.10
C ARG A 225 1.92 -13.04 6.79
N PHE A 226 2.84 -12.24 7.30
CA PHE A 226 2.47 -10.97 7.92
C PHE A 226 2.02 -9.94 6.87
N ASP A 227 2.70 -9.88 5.73
CA ASP A 227 2.29 -9.04 4.60
C ASP A 227 0.92 -9.47 4.06
N ASP A 228 0.70 -10.77 3.82
CA ASP A 228 -0.61 -11.29 3.45
C ASP A 228 -1.72 -10.81 4.41
N LEU A 229 -1.46 -10.87 5.72
CA LEU A 229 -2.43 -10.50 6.76
C LEU A 229 -2.75 -9.00 6.75
N VAL A 230 -1.73 -8.14 6.71
CA VAL A 230 -1.93 -6.67 6.77
C VAL A 230 -2.51 -6.12 5.48
N ASN A 231 -2.43 -6.88 4.38
CA ASN A 231 -3.01 -6.53 3.08
C ASN A 231 -4.45 -7.00 2.88
N ILE A 232 -5.03 -7.83 3.79
CA ILE A 232 -6.40 -8.35 3.62
C ILE A 232 -7.41 -7.22 3.37
N VAL A 233 -7.45 -6.22 4.21
CA VAL A 233 -8.41 -5.10 4.08
C VAL A 233 -7.97 -4.11 2.98
N PRO A 234 -6.71 -3.65 2.93
CA PRO A 234 -6.24 -2.78 1.86
C PRO A 234 -6.50 -3.32 0.45
N ALA A 235 -6.25 -4.60 0.19
CA ALA A 235 -6.49 -5.18 -1.13
C ALA A 235 -7.98 -5.14 -1.52
N ARG A 236 -8.90 -5.39 -0.58
CA ARG A 236 -10.36 -5.28 -0.82
C ARG A 236 -10.78 -3.83 -1.06
N LEU A 237 -10.19 -2.89 -0.33
CA LEU A 237 -10.38 -1.46 -0.57
C LEU A 237 -9.86 -1.09 -1.96
N THR A 238 -8.68 -1.58 -2.35
CA THR A 238 -8.11 -1.39 -3.69
C THR A 238 -9.07 -1.92 -4.76
N GLY A 239 -9.57 -3.14 -4.63
CA GLY A 239 -10.54 -3.71 -5.58
C GLY A 239 -11.83 -2.90 -5.70
N ALA A 240 -12.38 -2.43 -4.57
CA ALA A 240 -13.58 -1.58 -4.55
C ALA A 240 -13.33 -0.22 -5.23
N LEU A 241 -12.20 0.41 -4.93
CA LEU A 241 -11.82 1.68 -5.55
C LEU A 241 -11.48 1.52 -7.03
N THR A 242 -10.85 0.40 -7.43
CA THR A 242 -10.60 0.06 -8.84
C THR A 242 -11.90 -0.03 -9.62
N ALA A 243 -12.89 -0.73 -9.06
CA ALA A 243 -14.22 -0.79 -9.67
C ALA A 243 -14.87 0.59 -9.77
N ALA A 244 -14.86 1.38 -8.69
CA ALA A 244 -15.44 2.71 -8.68
C ALA A 244 -14.75 3.67 -9.68
N CYS A 245 -13.44 3.51 -9.89
CA CYS A 245 -12.63 4.33 -10.79
C CYS A 245 -12.60 3.79 -12.24
N ALA A 246 -13.16 2.61 -12.54
CA ALA A 246 -13.16 2.03 -13.89
C ALA A 246 -13.64 2.99 -14.99
N PRO A 247 -14.67 3.83 -14.79
CA PRO A 247 -15.11 4.80 -15.79
C PRO A 247 -14.04 5.81 -16.22
N VAL A 248 -13.05 6.13 -15.37
CA VAL A 248 -11.94 7.06 -15.69
C VAL A 248 -11.11 6.58 -16.88
N VAL A 249 -11.10 5.26 -17.12
CA VAL A 249 -10.38 4.62 -18.21
C VAL A 249 -11.31 4.02 -19.27
N GLY A 250 -12.58 4.45 -19.30
CA GLY A 250 -13.58 3.92 -20.23
C GLY A 250 -14.02 2.49 -19.93
N GLY A 251 -13.83 2.04 -18.68
CA GLY A 251 -14.17 0.70 -18.24
C GLY A 251 -15.50 0.60 -17.51
N SER A 252 -15.83 -0.59 -17.04
CA SER A 252 -17.10 -0.93 -16.39
C SER A 252 -16.90 -1.30 -14.92
N VAL A 253 -17.69 -0.67 -14.05
CA VAL A 253 -17.78 -1.01 -12.61
C VAL A 253 -18.22 -2.46 -12.44
N GLN A 254 -19.24 -2.87 -13.20
CA GLN A 254 -19.84 -4.20 -13.11
C GLN A 254 -18.84 -5.28 -13.53
N GLU A 255 -18.11 -5.08 -14.62
CA GLU A 255 -17.10 -6.04 -15.08
C GLU A 255 -15.92 -6.15 -14.13
N SER A 256 -15.50 -5.04 -13.53
CA SER A 256 -14.45 -5.02 -12.49
C SER A 256 -14.86 -5.86 -11.29
N LEU A 257 -16.09 -5.67 -10.76
CA LEU A 257 -16.62 -6.44 -9.64
C LEU A 257 -16.86 -7.91 -10.01
N ALA A 258 -17.33 -8.18 -11.23
CA ALA A 258 -17.56 -9.53 -11.72
C ALA A 258 -16.25 -10.32 -11.86
N ALA A 259 -15.19 -9.71 -12.40
CA ALA A 259 -13.87 -10.31 -12.49
C ALA A 259 -13.29 -10.58 -11.10
N TRP A 260 -13.37 -9.62 -10.18
CA TRP A 260 -12.95 -9.83 -8.79
C TRP A 260 -13.63 -11.05 -8.16
N LYS A 261 -14.97 -11.13 -8.21
CA LYS A 261 -15.74 -12.22 -7.59
C LYS A 261 -15.45 -13.59 -8.21
N ARG A 262 -15.24 -13.63 -9.51
CA ARG A 262 -15.05 -14.87 -10.26
C ARG A 262 -13.64 -15.40 -10.19
N ASP A 263 -12.64 -14.50 -10.34
CA ASP A 263 -11.29 -14.91 -10.72
C ASP A 263 -10.27 -14.73 -9.57
N ALA A 264 -10.47 -13.79 -8.64
CA ALA A 264 -9.45 -13.44 -7.65
C ALA A 264 -9.03 -14.61 -6.75
N ALA A 265 -9.96 -15.52 -6.43
CA ALA A 265 -9.69 -16.67 -5.57
C ALA A 265 -8.80 -17.75 -6.24
N ALA A 266 -8.68 -17.73 -7.56
CA ALA A 266 -7.80 -18.63 -8.29
C ALA A 266 -6.32 -18.22 -8.21
N HIS A 267 -6.04 -16.95 -7.87
CA HIS A 267 -4.68 -16.43 -7.73
C HIS A 267 -3.99 -16.97 -6.47
N PRO A 268 -2.66 -17.30 -6.51
CA PRO A 268 -1.93 -17.82 -5.35
C PRO A 268 -1.88 -16.86 -4.14
N SER A 269 -1.83 -15.54 -4.41
CA SER A 269 -1.92 -14.52 -3.37
C SER A 269 -3.38 -14.09 -3.18
N PRO A 270 -3.91 -14.11 -1.93
CA PRO A 270 -5.29 -13.71 -1.65
C PRO A 270 -5.51 -12.20 -1.80
N ASN A 271 -4.45 -11.42 -1.95
CA ASN A 271 -4.44 -9.97 -2.04
C ASN A 271 -4.16 -9.49 -3.48
N ALA A 272 -3.08 -9.94 -4.10
CA ALA A 272 -2.74 -9.62 -5.48
C ALA A 272 -3.87 -10.01 -6.45
N GLY A 273 -4.46 -11.20 -6.25
CA GLY A 273 -5.60 -11.64 -7.07
C GLY A 273 -6.79 -10.68 -7.07
N VAL A 274 -7.04 -9.98 -5.95
CA VAL A 274 -8.11 -8.95 -5.90
C VAL A 274 -7.73 -7.74 -6.74
N ALA A 275 -6.51 -7.23 -6.59
CA ALA A 275 -6.04 -6.05 -7.33
C ALA A 275 -5.96 -6.33 -8.84
N GLU A 276 -5.36 -7.45 -9.23
CA GLU A 276 -5.19 -7.84 -10.63
C GLU A 276 -6.53 -8.16 -11.31
N ALA A 277 -7.40 -8.97 -10.68
CA ALA A 277 -8.68 -9.33 -11.27
C ALA A 277 -9.62 -8.11 -11.42
N SER A 278 -9.67 -7.22 -10.42
CA SER A 278 -10.49 -6.01 -10.53
C SER A 278 -9.95 -5.06 -11.61
N ALA A 279 -8.63 -4.94 -11.75
CA ALA A 279 -8.02 -4.15 -12.82
C ALA A 279 -8.28 -4.76 -14.21
N ALA A 280 -8.14 -6.08 -14.36
CA ALA A 280 -8.45 -6.77 -15.60
C ALA A 280 -9.91 -6.54 -16.05
N GLY A 281 -10.86 -6.67 -15.12
CA GLY A 281 -12.26 -6.38 -15.39
C GLY A 281 -12.53 -4.91 -15.71
N ALA A 282 -11.88 -3.98 -14.99
CA ALA A 282 -12.02 -2.55 -15.23
C ALA A 282 -11.49 -2.13 -16.61
N LEU A 283 -10.47 -2.81 -17.11
CA LEU A 283 -9.83 -2.52 -18.40
C LEU A 283 -10.47 -3.31 -19.56
N GLY A 284 -11.21 -4.37 -19.26
CA GLY A 284 -11.78 -5.26 -20.26
C GLY A 284 -10.76 -6.16 -20.95
N ILE A 285 -9.74 -6.61 -20.22
CA ILE A 285 -8.62 -7.43 -20.70
C ILE A 285 -8.52 -8.73 -19.91
N SER A 286 -7.62 -9.63 -20.32
CA SER A 286 -7.24 -10.81 -19.55
C SER A 286 -5.77 -10.77 -19.14
N LEU A 287 -5.51 -11.17 -17.88
CA LEU A 287 -4.19 -11.28 -17.25
C LEU A 287 -3.91 -12.75 -16.91
N GLY A 288 -2.69 -13.06 -16.52
CA GLY A 288 -2.29 -14.45 -16.26
C GLY A 288 -2.10 -15.28 -17.53
N GLY A 289 -2.53 -16.55 -17.51
CA GLY A 289 -2.32 -17.48 -18.61
C GLY A 289 -0.89 -18.00 -18.71
N ARG A 290 -0.47 -18.33 -19.92
CA ARG A 290 0.88 -18.85 -20.19
C ARG A 290 1.94 -17.81 -19.83
N THR A 291 2.77 -18.13 -18.85
CA THR A 291 3.85 -17.24 -18.38
C THR A 291 5.18 -17.95 -18.50
N GLU A 292 6.15 -17.31 -19.14
CA GLU A 292 7.49 -17.85 -19.35
C GLU A 292 8.41 -17.38 -18.21
N TYR A 293 9.14 -18.34 -17.65
CA TYR A 293 10.17 -18.14 -16.64
C TYR A 293 11.48 -18.75 -17.12
N ALA A 294 12.61 -18.36 -16.56
CA ALA A 294 13.91 -18.96 -16.90
C ALA A 294 13.96 -20.47 -16.67
N HIS A 295 13.16 -21.02 -15.77
CA HIS A 295 13.08 -22.45 -15.44
C HIS A 295 11.97 -23.20 -16.22
N GLY A 296 11.17 -22.52 -17.05
CA GLY A 296 10.10 -23.16 -17.84
C GLY A 296 8.84 -22.31 -17.99
N VAL A 297 7.81 -22.93 -18.55
CA VAL A 297 6.50 -22.30 -18.76
C VAL A 297 5.56 -22.72 -17.65
N GLU A 298 4.92 -21.75 -17.02
CA GLU A 298 3.86 -21.96 -16.02
C GLU A 298 2.52 -21.47 -16.56
N MET A 299 1.46 -22.20 -16.26
CA MET A 299 0.09 -21.75 -16.52
C MET A 299 -0.47 -21.08 -15.28
N ARG A 300 -0.50 -19.73 -15.29
CA ARG A 300 -1.13 -18.95 -14.22
C ARG A 300 -2.65 -18.89 -14.45
N PRO A 301 -3.44 -18.77 -13.38
CA PRO A 301 -4.88 -18.54 -13.52
C PRO A 301 -5.14 -17.31 -14.39
N VAL A 302 -6.14 -17.43 -15.28
CA VAL A 302 -6.60 -16.31 -16.10
C VAL A 302 -7.53 -15.44 -15.27
N LEU A 303 -7.23 -14.15 -15.24
CA LEU A 303 -8.00 -13.12 -14.52
C LEU A 303 -8.60 -12.15 -15.54
N GLY A 304 -9.89 -11.89 -15.42
CA GLY A 304 -10.62 -11.05 -16.38
C GLY A 304 -11.10 -11.82 -17.63
N ARG A 305 -11.74 -11.10 -18.53
CA ARG A 305 -12.24 -11.58 -19.82
C ARG A 305 -11.99 -10.52 -20.87
N GLY A 306 -11.37 -10.89 -21.96
CA GLY A 306 -11.05 -9.96 -23.04
C GLY A 306 -9.76 -10.34 -23.74
N PRO A 307 -9.24 -9.47 -24.62
CA PRO A 307 -7.97 -9.69 -25.29
C PRO A 307 -6.79 -9.63 -24.32
N VAL A 308 -5.63 -10.08 -24.77
CA VAL A 308 -4.35 -9.86 -24.11
C VAL A 308 -4.06 -8.37 -24.03
N PRO A 309 -3.36 -7.89 -22.97
CA PRO A 309 -3.09 -6.48 -22.81
C PRO A 309 -2.13 -5.93 -23.85
N THR A 310 -2.35 -4.70 -24.25
CA THR A 310 -1.50 -3.91 -25.14
C THR A 310 -0.74 -2.83 -24.34
N PRO A 311 0.31 -2.21 -24.91
CA PRO A 311 1.00 -1.06 -24.29
C PRO A 311 0.03 0.10 -23.95
N ASN A 312 -1.02 0.31 -24.75
CA ASN A 312 -2.06 1.29 -24.43
C ASN A 312 -2.85 0.92 -23.15
N ASP A 313 -3.09 -0.37 -22.91
CA ASP A 313 -3.76 -0.80 -21.68
C ASP A 313 -2.88 -0.57 -20.46
N LEU A 314 -1.56 -0.64 -20.58
CA LEU A 314 -0.63 -0.27 -19.52
C LEU A 314 -0.72 1.23 -19.19
N ARG A 315 -0.87 2.11 -20.21
CA ARG A 315 -1.16 3.54 -19.97
C ARG A 315 -2.50 3.75 -19.25
N ARG A 316 -3.53 3.00 -19.65
CA ARG A 316 -4.84 3.02 -18.97
C ARG A 316 -4.70 2.55 -17.52
N THR A 317 -3.91 1.50 -17.28
CA THR A 317 -3.63 0.99 -15.92
C THR A 317 -2.94 2.04 -15.05
N ALA A 318 -1.96 2.77 -15.55
CA ALA A 318 -1.30 3.85 -14.81
C ALA A 318 -2.25 5.00 -14.46
N ARG A 319 -3.20 5.34 -15.36
CA ARG A 319 -4.27 6.31 -15.08
C ARG A 319 -5.25 5.80 -14.02
N LEU A 320 -5.68 4.54 -14.14
CA LEU A 320 -6.54 3.88 -13.16
C LEU A 320 -5.88 3.83 -11.79
N SER A 321 -4.62 3.42 -11.72
CA SER A 321 -3.79 3.43 -10.51
C SER A 321 -3.78 4.82 -9.86
N SER A 322 -3.53 5.87 -10.64
CA SER A 322 -3.54 7.25 -10.14
C SER A 322 -4.91 7.66 -9.56
N ALA A 323 -6.01 7.29 -10.20
CA ALA A 323 -7.36 7.57 -9.70
C ALA A 323 -7.67 6.81 -8.40
N VAL A 324 -7.27 5.54 -8.32
CA VAL A 324 -7.39 4.70 -7.11
C VAL A 324 -6.59 5.28 -5.95
N GLN A 325 -5.36 5.71 -6.20
CA GLN A 325 -4.49 6.31 -5.19
C GLN A 325 -5.09 7.60 -4.62
N ILE A 326 -5.62 8.49 -5.47
CA ILE A 326 -6.30 9.73 -5.04
C ILE A 326 -7.51 9.38 -4.18
N SER A 327 -8.33 8.44 -4.65
CA SER A 327 -9.53 7.99 -3.93
C SER A 327 -9.18 7.38 -2.58
N ALA A 328 -8.12 6.57 -2.51
CA ALA A 328 -7.63 5.95 -1.28
C ALA A 328 -7.15 7.00 -0.26
N ALA A 329 -6.43 8.02 -0.71
CA ALA A 329 -5.98 9.11 0.17
C ALA A 329 -7.18 9.87 0.77
N VAL A 330 -8.20 10.18 -0.03
CA VAL A 330 -9.43 10.85 0.43
C VAL A 330 -10.22 9.97 1.40
N VAL A 331 -10.45 8.70 1.06
CA VAL A 331 -11.16 7.74 1.92
C VAL A 331 -10.44 7.54 3.24
N SER A 332 -9.11 7.36 3.22
CA SER A 332 -8.31 7.17 4.42
C SER A 332 -8.30 8.41 5.33
N ALA A 333 -8.24 9.61 4.75
CA ALA A 333 -8.41 10.85 5.51
C ALA A 333 -9.81 10.93 6.15
N GLY A 334 -10.85 10.54 5.42
CA GLY A 334 -12.22 10.43 5.92
C GLY A 334 -12.36 9.42 7.07
N ILE A 335 -11.73 8.26 6.97
CA ILE A 335 -11.68 7.25 8.04
C ILE A 335 -11.02 7.86 9.30
N SER A 336 -9.87 8.51 9.15
CA SER A 336 -9.17 9.15 10.27
C SER A 336 -10.04 10.21 10.95
N ALA A 337 -10.70 11.08 10.17
CA ALA A 337 -11.63 12.08 10.71
C ALA A 337 -12.86 11.45 11.35
N GLY A 338 -13.42 10.38 10.79
CA GLY A 338 -14.58 9.65 11.32
C GLY A 338 -14.32 8.99 12.68
N ILE A 339 -13.12 8.42 12.87
CA ILE A 339 -12.69 7.88 14.17
C ILE A 339 -12.73 8.99 15.24
N ALA A 340 -12.32 10.21 14.91
CA ALA A 340 -12.37 11.36 15.80
C ALA A 340 -13.79 11.67 16.29
N VAL A 341 -14.76 11.67 15.38
CA VAL A 341 -16.18 11.95 15.70
C VAL A 341 -16.77 10.87 16.59
N SER A 342 -16.46 9.60 16.32
CA SER A 342 -16.97 8.46 17.08
C SER A 342 -16.48 8.49 18.53
N ILE A 343 -15.20 8.76 18.76
CA ILE A 343 -14.62 8.90 20.11
C ILE A 343 -15.30 10.06 20.87
N GLY A 344 -15.58 11.17 20.15
CA GLY A 344 -16.30 12.33 20.71
C GLY A 344 -17.71 11.98 21.21
N LYS A 345 -18.48 11.24 20.40
CA LYS A 345 -19.86 10.83 20.74
C LYS A 345 -19.89 9.82 21.88
N PHE A 346 -19.01 8.84 21.94
CA PHE A 346 -18.95 7.88 23.05
C PHE A 346 -18.64 8.55 24.41
N GLY A 347 -17.77 9.56 24.40
CA GLY A 347 -17.48 10.36 25.57
C GLY A 347 -18.70 11.14 26.07
N PHE A 348 -19.59 11.57 25.18
CA PHE A 348 -20.83 12.28 25.50
C PHE A 348 -21.93 11.34 26.07
N LEU A 349 -22.15 10.19 25.40
CA LEU A 349 -23.20 9.23 25.82
C LEU A 349 -22.93 8.53 27.17
N ARG A 350 -21.68 8.41 27.58
CA ARG A 350 -21.31 7.90 28.90
C ARG A 350 -21.66 8.86 30.03
N ARG A 351 -21.94 10.12 29.72
CA ARG A 351 -22.34 11.17 30.68
C ARG A 351 -23.81 11.19 30.98
N GLU A 352 -24.67 10.77 30.06
CA GLU A 352 -26.14 10.77 30.31
C GLU A 352 -26.58 9.57 31.15
N ARG A 353 -25.69 8.65 31.50
CA ARG A 353 -25.97 7.44 32.28
C ARG A 353 -25.44 7.48 33.74
N HIS A 354 -24.86 8.59 34.15
CA HIS A 354 -24.41 8.87 35.51
C HIS A 354 -24.91 10.23 35.98
#